data_22422ed45849f5f09c2f737475f10194
#
_entry.id   22422ed45849f5f09c2f737475f10194
#
_cell.length_a   1.000
_cell.length_b   1.000
_cell.length_c   1.000
_cell.angle_alpha   90.00
_cell.angle_beta   90.00
_cell.angle_gamma   90.00
#
_symmetry.space_group_name_H-M   'P 1'
#
loop_
_entity.id
_entity.type
_entity.pdbx_description
1 polymer ?
#
loop_
_entity_poly.entity_id
_entity_poly.type
_entity_poly.pdbx_seq_one_letter_code
_entity_poly.pdbx_strand_id
1 'polypeptide(L)'
;MSQSEAQAGEQVWAAASAPKFLIHNEGDAVAVAVQDVAPGEGEAVYMDSDRAVTIRATEAIPLGHKVALVDLEEGGEVIEYGVRIGVTRQPIQAGQHVHVHNIRSARWQNSM
;
A
#
# COMPACT_ATOMS: atom_id res chain seq x y z
N MET A 1 -32.91 -17.99 -1.50
CA MET A 1 -32.31 -17.61 -1.33
C MET A 1 -31.73 -17.29 -1.21
N SER A 2 -31.76 -17.48 -1.43
CA SER A 2 -30.96 -16.97 -1.33
C SER A 2 -30.27 -16.60 -1.35
N GLN A 3 -30.20 -16.75 -1.72
CA GLN A 3 -29.37 -16.20 -1.81
C GLN A 3 -28.77 -15.68 -1.58
N SER A 4 -29.32 -15.94 -1.72
CA SER A 4 -28.54 -15.32 -1.51
C SER A 4 -27.97 -15.19 -1.13
N GLU A 5 -28.24 -15.59 -1.25
CA GLU A 5 -27.51 -15.47 -0.91
C GLU A 5 -26.67 -15.33 -0.89
N ALA A 6 -26.84 -15.63 -1.26
CA ALA A 6 -25.97 -15.55 -1.26
C ALA A 6 -25.47 -15.04 -1.52
N GLN A 7 -25.64 -14.95 -2.00
CA GLN A 7 -25.02 -14.45 -2.14
C GLN A 7 -24.45 -13.73 -1.92
N ALA A 8 -24.85 -13.79 -2.02
CA ALA A 8 -24.24 -13.15 -1.76
C ALA A 8 -23.45 -12.85 -1.43
N GLY A 9 -23.48 -13.16 -1.47
CA GLY A 9 -22.62 -12.87 -1.10
C GLY A 9 -21.72 -12.76 -1.56
N GLU A 10 -21.81 -13.09 -2.18
CA GLU A 10 -20.92 -12.96 -2.60
C GLU A 10 -20.64 -12.12 -3.30
N GLN A 11 -20.98 -11.85 -3.71
CA GLN A 11 -20.71 -11.12 -4.28
C GLN A 11 -20.65 -9.86 -4.34
N VAL A 12 -21.57 -9.52 -4.68
CA VAL A 12 -21.70 -8.29 -4.46
C VAL A 12 -20.70 -7.68 -3.78
N TRP A 13 -20.49 -8.14 -2.95
CA TRP A 13 -19.43 -7.63 -2.24
C TRP A 13 -18.17 -7.64 -3.02
N ALA A 14 -18.18 -8.32 -4.11
CA ALA A 14 -16.99 -8.33 -4.93
C ALA A 14 -16.57 -6.92 -5.31
N ALA A 15 -17.50 -6.11 -5.76
CA ALA A 15 -17.14 -4.76 -6.13
C ALA A 15 -16.82 -3.92 -4.92
N ALA A 16 -17.58 -4.10 -3.86
CA ALA A 16 -17.35 -3.33 -2.65
C ALA A 16 -16.05 -3.69 -2.00
N SER A 17 -15.57 -4.92 -2.24
CA SER A 17 -14.36 -5.39 -1.59
C SER A 17 -13.16 -5.42 -2.52
N ALA A 18 -13.26 -4.80 -3.69
CA ALA A 18 -12.11 -4.74 -4.58
C ALA A 18 -10.97 -4.02 -3.87
N PRO A 19 -9.79 -4.59 -3.88
CA PRO A 19 -8.66 -3.97 -3.18
C PRO A 19 -8.25 -2.68 -3.87
N LYS A 20 -7.79 -1.75 -3.07
CA LYS A 20 -7.23 -0.50 -3.59
C LYS A 20 -5.71 -0.54 -3.63
N PHE A 21 -5.12 -1.45 -2.87
CA PHE A 21 -3.66 -1.55 -2.77
C PHE A 21 -3.25 -3.01 -2.79
N LEU A 22 -2.01 -3.24 -3.25
CA LEU A 22 -1.36 -4.56 -3.16
C LEU A 22 -0.11 -4.43 -2.33
N ILE A 23 0.13 -5.43 -1.47
CA ILE A 23 1.35 -5.53 -0.68
C ILE A 23 2.09 -6.74 -1.22
N HIS A 24 3.33 -6.56 -1.67
CA HIS A 24 4.04 -7.65 -2.32
C HIS A 24 4.45 -8.75 -1.35
N ASN A 25 5.03 -8.38 -0.22
CA ASN A 25 5.48 -9.36 0.78
C ASN A 25 5.11 -8.89 2.16
N GLU A 26 4.92 -9.86 3.05
CA GLU A 26 4.76 -9.51 4.46
C GLU A 26 6.06 -8.87 4.94
N GLY A 27 5.92 -7.85 5.77
CA GLY A 27 7.08 -7.10 6.24
C GLY A 27 7.42 -5.90 5.39
N ASP A 28 6.81 -5.76 4.23
CA ASP A 28 7.02 -4.57 3.41
C ASP A 28 6.49 -3.33 4.14
N ALA A 29 7.16 -2.21 3.89
CA ALA A 29 6.78 -0.94 4.52
C ALA A 29 5.76 -0.18 3.71
N VAL A 30 5.54 -0.57 2.46
CA VAL A 30 4.65 0.16 1.54
C VAL A 30 3.76 -0.80 0.78
N ALA A 31 2.63 -0.25 0.31
CA ALA A 31 1.72 -0.93 -0.60
C ALA A 31 1.59 -0.07 -1.86
N VAL A 32 1.22 -0.70 -2.97
CA VAL A 32 1.09 -0.03 -4.26
C VAL A 32 -0.39 0.15 -4.58
N ALA A 33 -0.78 1.35 -4.97
CA ALA A 33 -2.15 1.62 -5.37
C ALA A 33 -2.42 1.00 -6.74
N VAL A 34 -3.50 0.25 -6.83
CA VAL A 34 -3.91 -0.39 -8.10
C VAL A 34 -4.99 0.41 -8.81
N GLN A 35 -5.30 1.55 -8.28
CA GLN A 35 -6.23 2.52 -8.87
C GLN A 35 -5.92 3.86 -8.21
N ASP A 36 -6.49 4.94 -8.70
CA ASP A 36 -6.36 6.21 -8.00
C ASP A 36 -7.18 6.11 -6.71
N VAL A 37 -6.57 6.45 -5.60
CA VAL A 37 -7.20 6.30 -4.28
C VAL A 37 -7.36 7.66 -3.64
N ALA A 38 -8.58 8.00 -3.27
CA ALA A 38 -8.85 9.21 -2.52
C ALA A 38 -8.51 8.99 -1.04
N PRO A 39 -8.30 10.05 -0.27
CA PRO A 39 -8.09 9.88 1.17
C PRO A 39 -9.23 9.10 1.80
N GLY A 40 -8.89 8.23 2.75
CA GLY A 40 -9.88 7.40 3.43
C GLY A 40 -9.41 5.96 3.51
N GLU A 41 -10.30 5.10 3.94
CA GLU A 41 -9.97 3.69 4.13
C GLU A 41 -10.02 2.93 2.81
N GLY A 42 -9.11 2.00 2.68
CA GLY A 42 -9.08 1.10 1.54
C GLY A 42 -8.46 -0.21 1.93
N GLU A 43 -8.85 -1.27 1.24
CA GLU A 43 -8.32 -2.59 1.52
C GLU A 43 -7.04 -2.83 0.74
N ALA A 44 -6.05 -3.42 1.42
CA ALA A 44 -4.81 -3.86 0.80
C ALA A 44 -4.71 -5.36 0.97
N VAL A 45 -4.39 -6.06 -0.12
CA VAL A 45 -4.24 -7.51 -0.08
C VAL A 45 -2.77 -7.87 -0.24
N TYR A 46 -2.36 -8.92 0.46
CA TYR A 46 -1.00 -9.42 0.35
C TYR A 46 -0.93 -10.37 -0.83
N MET A 47 0.09 -10.19 -1.65
CA MET A 47 0.26 -11.03 -2.83
C MET A 47 0.83 -12.40 -2.48
N ASP A 48 1.50 -12.52 -1.34
CA ASP A 48 2.14 -13.76 -0.93
C ASP A 48 1.32 -14.55 0.10
N SER A 49 0.09 -14.15 0.36
CA SER A 49 -0.77 -14.86 1.29
C SER A 49 -2.22 -14.48 1.03
N ASP A 50 -3.13 -15.03 1.84
CA ASP A 50 -4.56 -14.70 1.72
C ASP A 50 -4.95 -13.54 2.59
N ARG A 51 -4.01 -12.90 3.24
CA ARG A 51 -4.32 -11.84 4.18
C ARG A 51 -4.67 -10.55 3.49
N ALA A 52 -5.47 -9.75 4.18
CA ALA A 52 -5.81 -8.40 3.76
C ALA A 52 -5.84 -7.52 5.00
N VAL A 53 -5.52 -6.24 4.83
CA VAL A 53 -5.57 -5.28 5.91
C VAL A 53 -6.23 -4.02 5.40
N THR A 54 -6.76 -3.22 6.30
CA THR A 54 -7.35 -1.92 5.95
C THR A 54 -6.29 -0.85 6.15
N ILE A 55 -6.12 0.01 5.16
CA ILE A 55 -5.19 1.13 5.20
C ILE A 55 -6.03 2.40 5.17
N ARG A 56 -5.67 3.36 6.00
CA ARG A 56 -6.29 4.67 5.95
C ARG A 56 -5.34 5.63 5.28
N ALA A 57 -5.59 5.93 4.02
CA ALA A 57 -4.78 6.89 3.28
C ALA A 57 -5.10 8.29 3.78
N THR A 58 -4.07 9.05 4.15
CA THR A 58 -4.28 10.40 4.67
C THR A 58 -4.25 11.44 3.57
N GLU A 59 -3.90 11.03 2.36
CA GLU A 59 -3.87 11.90 1.19
C GLU A 59 -4.13 11.05 -0.04
N ALA A 60 -4.34 11.68 -1.16
CA ALA A 60 -4.61 10.94 -2.40
C ALA A 60 -3.38 10.16 -2.82
N ILE A 61 -3.59 8.93 -3.28
CA ILE A 61 -2.52 8.05 -3.74
C ILE A 61 -2.82 7.71 -5.20
N PRO A 62 -2.08 8.25 -6.15
CA PRO A 62 -2.34 7.94 -7.57
C PRO A 62 -2.04 6.48 -7.90
N LEU A 63 -2.69 5.98 -8.94
CA LEU A 63 -2.44 4.64 -9.47
C LEU A 63 -0.93 4.43 -9.65
N GLY A 64 -0.43 3.32 -9.15
CA GLY A 64 0.98 2.96 -9.28
C GLY A 64 1.89 3.59 -8.25
N HIS A 65 1.40 4.54 -7.48
CA HIS A 65 2.18 5.14 -6.41
C HIS A 65 2.03 4.33 -5.15
N LYS A 66 2.81 4.66 -4.13
CA LYS A 66 2.88 3.85 -2.92
C LYS A 66 2.31 4.59 -1.73
N VAL A 67 1.81 3.83 -0.78
CA VAL A 67 1.31 4.34 0.49
C VAL A 67 2.10 3.66 1.61
N ALA A 68 2.43 4.41 2.66
CA ALA A 68 3.17 3.85 3.78
C ALA A 68 2.25 2.97 4.62
N LEU A 69 2.73 1.78 4.96
CA LEU A 69 2.02 0.86 5.84
C LEU A 69 2.36 1.08 7.30
N VAL A 70 3.51 1.68 7.56
CA VAL A 70 4.04 1.90 8.90
C VAL A 70 4.64 3.29 8.96
N ASP A 71 4.88 3.77 10.18
CA ASP A 71 5.59 5.01 10.37
C ASP A 71 7.07 4.79 10.10
N LEU A 72 7.69 5.71 9.39
CA LEU A 72 9.10 5.62 9.03
C LEU A 72 9.80 6.88 9.51
N GLU A 73 10.97 6.71 10.10
CA GLU A 73 11.79 7.84 10.54
C GLU A 73 12.60 8.38 9.37
N GLU A 74 13.00 9.62 9.48
CA GLU A 74 13.90 10.21 8.48
C GLU A 74 15.18 9.39 8.42
N GLY A 75 15.66 9.13 7.22
CA GLY A 75 16.86 8.31 7.04
C GLY A 75 16.60 6.82 7.15
N GLY A 76 15.35 6.43 7.36
CA GLY A 76 14.98 5.01 7.49
C GLY A 76 14.90 4.32 6.15
N GLU A 77 15.09 3.02 6.18
CA GLU A 77 14.99 2.21 4.96
C GLU A 77 13.54 1.93 4.62
N VAL A 78 13.25 1.98 3.33
CA VAL A 78 11.91 1.63 2.82
C VAL A 78 12.04 0.27 2.16
N ILE A 79 11.25 -0.69 2.65
CA ILE A 79 11.32 -2.08 2.19
C ILE A 79 10.10 -2.39 1.35
N GLU A 80 10.33 -2.94 0.17
CA GLU A 80 9.29 -3.49 -0.70
C GLU A 80 9.88 -4.69 -1.42
N TYR A 81 9.07 -5.72 -1.64
CA TYR A 81 9.55 -7.00 -2.20
C TYR A 81 10.62 -7.62 -1.32
N GLY A 82 10.62 -7.30 -0.03
CA GLY A 82 11.62 -7.81 0.88
C GLY A 82 12.99 -7.17 0.69
N VAL A 83 13.11 -6.12 -0.12
CA VAL A 83 14.39 -5.46 -0.37
C VAL A 83 14.27 -3.98 -0.12
N ARG A 84 15.40 -3.33 0.12
CA ARG A 84 15.43 -1.89 0.30
C ARG A 84 15.28 -1.20 -1.04
N ILE A 85 14.24 -0.39 -1.17
CA ILE A 85 14.00 0.35 -2.41
C ILE A 85 14.39 1.81 -2.28
N GLY A 86 14.56 2.30 -1.07
CA GLY A 86 14.91 3.69 -0.87
C GLY A 86 15.16 4.01 0.58
N VAL A 87 15.44 5.28 0.82
CA VAL A 87 15.69 5.82 2.15
C VAL A 87 14.81 7.07 2.28
N THR A 88 14.18 7.23 3.43
CA THR A 88 13.29 8.37 3.64
C THR A 88 14.08 9.66 3.71
N ARG A 89 13.52 10.71 3.12
CA ARG A 89 14.11 12.05 3.16
C ARG A 89 13.52 12.88 4.29
N GLN A 90 12.45 12.39 4.87
CA GLN A 90 11.73 13.04 5.96
C GLN A 90 10.91 11.98 6.67
N PRO A 91 10.42 12.25 7.88
CA PRO A 91 9.55 11.28 8.53
C PRO A 91 8.30 11.04 7.69
N ILE A 92 7.85 9.80 7.63
CA ILE A 92 6.64 9.42 6.90
C ILE A 92 5.74 8.68 7.88
N GLN A 93 4.47 9.01 7.89
CA GLN A 93 3.51 8.33 8.74
C GLN A 93 2.69 7.35 7.94
N ALA A 94 2.23 6.29 8.59
CA ALA A 94 1.37 5.30 7.95
C ALA A 94 0.20 6.02 7.29
N GLY A 95 -0.12 5.64 6.05
CA GLY A 95 -1.18 6.25 5.28
C GLY A 95 -0.75 7.38 4.37
N GLN A 96 0.49 7.85 4.49
CA GLN A 96 0.97 8.92 3.64
C GLN A 96 1.47 8.40 2.30
N HIS A 97 1.38 9.25 1.31
CA HIS A 97 1.88 8.98 -0.03
C HIS A 97 3.40 8.91 -0.01
N VAL A 98 3.97 7.85 -0.57
CA VAL A 98 5.41 7.64 -0.63
C VAL A 98 5.84 7.74 -2.09
N HIS A 99 6.67 8.73 -2.38
CA HIS A 99 7.12 8.96 -3.75
C HIS A 99 8.43 9.75 -3.69
N VAL A 100 8.88 10.25 -4.82
CA VAL A 100 10.18 10.91 -4.90
C VAL A 100 10.29 12.14 -4.00
N HIS A 101 9.15 12.71 -3.56
CA HIS A 101 9.22 13.88 -2.69
C HIS A 101 9.68 13.52 -1.28
N ASN A 102 9.49 12.27 -0.84
CA ASN A 102 9.85 11.91 0.54
C ASN A 102 10.75 10.68 0.63
N ILE A 103 11.11 10.05 -0.49
CA ILE A 103 12.12 8.99 -0.45
C ILE A 103 13.15 9.23 -1.54
N ARG A 104 14.35 8.69 -1.30
CA ARG A 104 15.41 8.67 -2.28
C ARG A 104 15.64 7.23 -2.68
N SER A 105 15.75 6.98 -3.98
CA SER A 105 15.89 5.63 -4.49
C SER A 105 17.20 5.01 -4.03
N ALA A 106 17.15 3.76 -3.59
CA ALA A 106 18.35 3.01 -3.23
C ALA A 106 19.24 2.81 -4.44
N ARG A 107 18.63 2.70 -5.63
CA ARG A 107 19.40 2.54 -6.86
C ARG A 107 20.32 3.74 -7.10
N TRP A 108 19.80 4.94 -6.86
CA TRP A 108 20.60 6.13 -7.06
C TRP A 108 21.71 6.22 -6.04
N GLN A 109 21.47 5.78 -4.82
CA GLN A 109 22.50 5.75 -3.81
C GLN A 109 23.63 4.82 -4.23
N ASN A 110 23.27 3.69 -4.82
CA ASN A 110 24.28 2.71 -5.20
C ASN A 110 25.08 3.15 -6.41
N SER A 111 24.57 4.07 -7.20
CA SER A 111 25.28 4.54 -8.36
C SER A 111 26.25 5.67 -8.05
N MET A 112 26.25 6.09 -6.81
CA MET A 112 27.18 7.13 -6.38
C MET A 112 28.50 6.49 -5.98
#